data_b1496c68aa3b9afb3e723bf39896e757
#
_entry.id   b1496c68aa3b9afb3e723bf39896e757
#
_cell.length_a   1.000
_cell.length_b   1.000
_cell.length_c   1.000
_cell.angle_alpha   90.00
_cell.angle_beta   90.00
_cell.angle_gamma   90.00
#
_symmetry.space_group_name_H-M   'P 1'
#
loop_
_entity.id
_entity.type
_entity.pdbx_description
1 polymer ?
#
loop_
_entity_poly.entity_id
_entity_poly.type
_entity_poly.pdbx_seq_one_letter_code
_entity_poly.pdbx_strand_id
1 'polypeptide(L)'
;MIVFSDMDGTLLTSDKQMSDATWAMLDELAHRSIEFVPCTGRPLSGIFEPILAHPAVHYAVCANGASVWQLDDNVPTDASCATRILSRPLDRGIAHRIHRIAAGHDVTFDIFADGQCFLPRSLYGRLDEFCGGDPRIAASLKRTRTPIDMDIDSKIDEVETLERIAMYWHDPADRDAIAAELDTLGGIEVTR
;
A
#
# COMPACT_ATOMS: atom_id res chain seq x y z
N MET A 1 22.77 13.88 -1.36
CA MET A 1 21.60 14.37 -0.57
C MET A 1 20.42 13.47 -0.93
N ILE A 2 19.53 13.18 0.01
CA ILE A 2 18.32 12.38 -0.24
C ILE A 2 17.10 13.21 0.20
N VAL A 3 16.04 13.19 -0.60
CA VAL A 3 14.74 13.80 -0.30
C VAL A 3 13.71 12.68 -0.13
N PHE A 4 13.05 12.63 1.01
CA PHE A 4 11.94 11.74 1.27
C PHE A 4 10.62 12.52 1.18
N SER A 5 9.63 11.99 0.50
CA SER A 5 8.31 12.63 0.40
C SER A 5 7.19 11.60 0.49
N ASP A 6 6.16 11.94 1.26
CA ASP A 6 4.89 11.24 1.14
C ASP A 6 4.26 11.49 -0.23
N MET A 7 3.40 10.58 -0.66
CA MET A 7 2.78 10.64 -1.97
C MET A 7 1.37 11.26 -1.91
N ASP A 8 0.48 10.68 -1.12
CA ASP A 8 -0.94 10.99 -1.15
C ASP A 8 -1.27 12.25 -0.35
N GLY A 9 -1.58 13.36 -1.04
CA GLY A 9 -1.82 14.66 -0.41
C GLY A 9 -0.56 15.51 -0.24
N THR A 10 0.60 15.04 -0.70
CA THR A 10 1.88 15.76 -0.68
C THR A 10 2.46 15.86 -2.09
N LEU A 11 2.93 14.75 -2.64
CA LEU A 11 3.52 14.69 -4.00
C LEU A 11 2.43 14.70 -5.08
N LEU A 12 1.33 13.99 -4.82
CA LEU A 12 0.20 13.85 -5.74
C LEU A 12 -0.90 14.87 -5.43
N THR A 13 -1.53 15.37 -6.49
CA THR A 13 -2.73 16.20 -6.40
C THR A 13 -3.91 15.43 -5.79
N SER A 14 -5.02 16.14 -5.50
CA SER A 14 -6.28 15.52 -5.05
C SER A 14 -6.82 14.47 -6.03
N ASP A 15 -6.52 14.62 -7.32
CA ASP A 15 -6.91 13.67 -8.37
C ASP A 15 -5.89 12.54 -8.56
N LYS A 16 -4.94 12.40 -7.61
CA LYS A 16 -3.89 11.37 -7.60
C LYS A 16 -2.98 11.42 -8.85
N GLN A 17 -2.74 12.62 -9.35
CA GLN A 17 -1.85 12.88 -10.48
C GLN A 17 -0.62 13.67 -10.04
N MET A 18 0.45 13.57 -10.82
CA MET A 18 1.62 14.44 -10.69
C MET A 18 1.34 15.75 -11.44
N SER A 19 1.65 16.89 -10.84
CA SER A 19 1.61 18.17 -11.53
C SER A 19 2.88 18.38 -12.38
N ASP A 20 2.79 19.25 -13.41
CA ASP A 20 3.96 19.63 -14.21
C ASP A 20 5.08 20.21 -13.33
N ALA A 21 4.73 20.97 -12.30
CA ALA A 21 5.70 21.52 -11.35
C ALA A 21 6.40 20.43 -10.53
N THR A 22 5.68 19.35 -10.17
CA THR A 22 6.26 18.21 -9.45
C THR A 22 7.20 17.42 -10.36
N TRP A 23 6.86 17.22 -11.63
CA TRP A 23 7.76 16.60 -12.60
C TRP A 23 9.02 17.43 -12.80
N ALA A 24 8.89 18.76 -13.01
CA ALA A 24 10.03 19.65 -13.15
C ALA A 24 10.95 19.65 -11.90
N MET A 25 10.37 19.50 -10.70
CA MET A 25 11.15 19.37 -9.47
C MET A 25 11.95 18.06 -9.46
N LEU A 26 11.37 16.93 -9.88
CA LEU A 26 12.08 15.65 -9.98
C LEU A 26 13.22 15.72 -11.01
N ASP A 27 12.98 16.35 -12.18
CA ASP A 27 14.01 16.57 -13.19
C ASP A 27 15.20 17.37 -12.62
N GLU A 28 14.92 18.43 -11.86
CA GLU A 28 15.97 19.24 -11.22
C GLU A 28 16.73 18.45 -10.15
N LEU A 29 16.07 17.56 -9.38
CA LEU A 29 16.75 16.67 -8.45
C LEU A 29 17.69 15.72 -9.18
N ALA A 30 17.24 15.11 -10.28
CA ALA A 30 18.05 14.24 -11.12
C ALA A 30 19.31 14.98 -11.65
N HIS A 31 19.14 16.18 -12.22
CA HIS A 31 20.25 17.02 -12.72
C HIS A 31 21.30 17.33 -11.64
N ARG A 32 20.86 17.43 -10.38
CA ARG A 32 21.75 17.68 -9.23
C ARG A 32 22.28 16.43 -8.57
N SER A 33 21.99 15.25 -9.09
CA SER A 33 22.31 13.95 -8.46
C SER A 33 21.81 13.88 -7.01
N ILE A 34 20.59 14.35 -6.79
CA ILE A 34 19.87 14.26 -5.51
C ILE A 34 18.86 13.13 -5.63
N GLU A 35 18.97 12.17 -4.73
CA GLU A 35 18.06 11.03 -4.65
C GLU A 35 16.68 11.46 -4.14
N PHE A 36 15.62 10.99 -4.80
CA PHE A 36 14.24 11.17 -4.34
C PHE A 36 13.63 9.81 -3.99
N VAL A 37 13.12 9.69 -2.77
CA VAL A 37 12.54 8.45 -2.26
C VAL A 37 11.07 8.68 -1.91
N PRO A 38 10.12 8.14 -2.69
CA PRO A 38 8.72 8.13 -2.31
C PRO A 38 8.50 7.28 -1.06
N CYS A 39 7.75 7.81 -0.09
CA CYS A 39 7.36 7.15 1.15
C CYS A 39 5.84 7.06 1.21
N THR A 40 5.29 5.87 1.22
CA THR A 40 3.84 5.72 1.05
C THR A 40 3.26 4.53 1.82
N GLY A 41 1.97 4.62 2.14
CA GLY A 41 1.20 3.46 2.61
C GLY A 41 0.82 2.47 1.49
N ARG A 42 1.13 2.78 0.23
CA ARG A 42 0.84 1.90 -0.91
C ARG A 42 1.80 0.72 -0.94
N PRO A 43 1.42 -0.42 -1.58
CA PRO A 43 2.38 -1.44 -1.97
C PRO A 43 3.28 -0.89 -3.09
N LEU A 44 4.40 -1.54 -3.38
CA LEU A 44 5.27 -1.13 -4.49
C LEU A 44 4.50 -1.09 -5.82
N SER A 45 3.69 -2.11 -6.10
CA SER A 45 2.82 -2.18 -7.29
C SER A 45 1.75 -1.08 -7.36
N GLY A 46 1.52 -0.37 -6.26
CA GLY A 46 0.57 0.75 -6.15
C GLY A 46 1.19 2.12 -6.42
N ILE A 47 2.50 2.19 -6.62
CA ILE A 47 3.19 3.42 -7.03
C ILE A 47 3.06 3.56 -8.55
N PHE A 48 2.81 4.77 -9.00
CA PHE A 48 2.67 5.07 -10.42
C PHE A 48 4.01 4.83 -11.15
N GLU A 49 4.00 3.97 -12.16
CA GLU A 49 5.20 3.51 -12.88
C GLU A 49 6.13 4.66 -13.33
N PRO A 50 5.65 5.77 -13.93
CA PRO A 50 6.53 6.88 -14.31
C PRO A 50 7.29 7.53 -13.14
N ILE A 51 6.82 7.41 -11.90
CA ILE A 51 7.57 7.87 -10.73
C ILE A 51 8.72 6.91 -10.44
N LEU A 52 8.45 5.59 -10.45
CA LEU A 52 9.47 4.56 -10.23
C LEU A 52 10.54 4.56 -11.33
N ALA A 53 10.16 4.91 -12.58
CA ALA A 53 11.06 4.99 -13.73
C ALA A 53 11.87 6.30 -13.79
N HIS A 54 11.63 7.24 -12.88
CA HIS A 54 12.27 8.54 -12.94
C HIS A 54 13.75 8.46 -12.51
N PRO A 55 14.71 9.12 -13.23
CA PRO A 55 16.14 9.05 -12.93
C PRO A 55 16.55 9.55 -11.55
N ALA A 56 15.69 10.24 -10.81
CA ALA A 56 15.94 10.65 -9.43
C ALA A 56 15.50 9.59 -8.42
N VAL A 57 14.87 8.46 -8.84
CA VAL A 57 14.20 7.51 -7.96
C VAL A 57 14.82 6.12 -8.10
N HIS A 58 15.62 5.70 -7.12
CA HIS A 58 16.22 4.36 -7.09
C HIS A 58 15.75 3.55 -5.88
N TYR A 59 14.96 4.14 -5.00
CA TYR A 59 14.41 3.51 -3.81
C TYR A 59 12.96 3.91 -3.58
N ALA A 60 12.18 3.05 -2.93
CA ALA A 60 10.83 3.34 -2.47
C ALA A 60 10.60 2.78 -1.07
N VAL A 61 9.98 3.56 -0.19
CA VAL A 61 9.49 3.11 1.12
C VAL A 61 8.00 2.85 1.00
N CYS A 62 7.59 1.60 1.20
CA CYS A 62 6.24 1.12 0.96
C CYS A 62 5.56 0.60 2.23
N ALA A 63 4.24 0.41 2.15
CA ALA A 63 3.41 -0.19 3.21
C ALA A 63 3.63 0.47 4.59
N ASN A 64 3.68 1.82 4.65
CA ASN A 64 3.96 2.61 5.85
C ASN A 64 5.33 2.28 6.49
N GLY A 65 6.34 1.94 5.70
CA GLY A 65 7.68 1.61 6.17
C GLY A 65 7.89 0.13 6.51
N ALA A 66 6.91 -0.73 6.23
CA ALA A 66 7.08 -2.17 6.40
C ALA A 66 8.08 -2.77 5.39
N SER A 67 8.26 -2.14 4.24
CA SER A 67 9.26 -2.55 3.25
C SER A 67 9.97 -1.36 2.61
N VAL A 68 11.26 -1.56 2.26
CA VAL A 68 12.06 -0.66 1.44
C VAL A 68 12.57 -1.44 0.25
N TRP A 69 12.38 -0.88 -0.92
CA TRP A 69 12.74 -1.47 -2.20
C TRP A 69 13.81 -0.67 -2.89
N GLN A 70 14.79 -1.36 -3.45
CA GLN A 70 15.75 -0.81 -4.40
C GLN A 70 15.27 -1.19 -5.80
N LEU A 71 15.20 -0.20 -6.69
CA LEU A 71 14.79 -0.35 -8.08
C LEU A 71 16.01 -0.68 -8.95
N ASP A 72 15.82 -1.45 -10.02
CA ASP A 72 16.90 -1.77 -10.95
C ASP A 72 17.01 -0.67 -12.01
N ASP A 73 18.19 -0.07 -12.14
CA ASP A 73 18.47 1.00 -13.09
C ASP A 73 18.36 0.57 -14.57
N ASN A 74 18.37 -0.73 -14.84
CA ASN A 74 18.46 -1.29 -16.19
C ASN A 74 17.13 -1.81 -16.74
N VAL A 75 16.09 -1.84 -15.95
CA VAL A 75 14.80 -2.39 -16.36
C VAL A 75 13.73 -1.34 -16.17
N PRO A 76 12.95 -1.00 -17.22
CA PRO A 76 11.77 -0.17 -17.03
C PRO A 76 10.85 -0.91 -16.06
N THR A 77 10.69 -0.37 -14.98
CA THR A 77 10.02 -0.60 -13.74
C THR A 77 8.71 -1.38 -13.83
N ASP A 78 8.87 -2.66 -13.92
CA ASP A 78 7.92 -3.57 -13.33
C ASP A 78 8.35 -3.80 -11.87
N ALA A 79 7.44 -3.76 -10.93
CA ALA A 79 7.70 -4.08 -9.52
C ALA A 79 8.36 -5.46 -9.32
N SER A 80 8.31 -6.33 -10.34
CA SER A 80 9.00 -7.63 -10.38
C SER A 80 10.53 -7.53 -10.45
N CYS A 81 11.08 -6.37 -10.82
CA CYS A 81 12.53 -6.13 -10.97
C CYS A 81 13.15 -5.38 -9.79
N ALA A 82 12.38 -5.08 -8.74
CA ALA A 82 12.86 -4.42 -7.56
C ALA A 82 13.36 -5.44 -6.51
N THR A 83 14.42 -5.08 -5.80
CA THR A 83 14.96 -5.88 -4.68
C THR A 83 14.51 -5.29 -3.36
N ARG A 84 13.86 -6.09 -2.52
CA ARG A 84 13.51 -5.69 -1.15
C ARG A 84 14.76 -5.70 -0.28
N ILE A 85 15.21 -4.50 0.13
CA ILE A 85 16.45 -4.33 0.93
C ILE A 85 16.18 -4.20 2.43
N LEU A 86 14.93 -3.91 2.82
CA LEU A 86 14.50 -3.90 4.22
C LEU A 86 13.08 -4.44 4.31
N SER A 87 12.83 -5.24 5.35
CA SER A 87 11.51 -5.76 5.67
C SER A 87 11.25 -5.72 7.18
N ARG A 88 10.03 -5.32 7.55
CA ARG A 88 9.48 -5.41 8.90
C ARG A 88 8.14 -6.15 8.81
N PRO A 89 8.16 -7.48 8.74
CA PRO A 89 6.96 -8.25 8.49
C PRO A 89 6.00 -8.18 9.69
N LEU A 90 4.71 -8.16 9.38
CA LEU A 90 3.66 -8.43 10.34
C LEU A 90 3.67 -9.92 10.69
N ASP A 91 3.61 -10.24 11.98
CA ASP A 91 3.51 -11.64 12.43
C ASP A 91 2.22 -12.30 11.91
N ARG A 92 2.32 -13.50 11.35
CA ARG A 92 1.18 -14.23 10.78
C ARG A 92 0.14 -14.60 11.82
N GLY A 93 0.57 -14.98 13.02
CA GLY A 93 -0.35 -15.28 14.12
C GLY A 93 -1.16 -14.05 14.54
N ILE A 94 -0.53 -12.87 14.51
CA ILE A 94 -1.23 -11.58 14.72
C ILE A 94 -2.19 -11.33 13.54
N ALA A 95 -1.78 -11.53 12.30
CA ALA A 95 -2.64 -11.33 11.13
C ALA A 95 -3.91 -12.21 11.17
N HIS A 96 -3.78 -13.48 11.52
CA HIS A 96 -4.93 -14.37 11.75
C HIS A 96 -5.85 -13.88 12.88
N ARG A 97 -5.28 -13.27 13.93
CA ARG A 97 -6.11 -12.66 15.00
C ARG A 97 -6.86 -11.43 14.48
N ILE A 98 -6.21 -10.58 13.69
CA ILE A 98 -6.84 -9.42 13.05
C ILE A 98 -7.97 -9.89 12.11
N HIS A 99 -7.74 -10.96 11.33
CA HIS A 99 -8.78 -11.52 10.46
C HIS A 99 -9.99 -12.01 11.26
N ARG A 100 -9.78 -12.69 12.38
CA ARG A 100 -10.90 -13.13 13.26
C ARG A 100 -11.66 -11.95 13.88
N ILE A 101 -10.99 -10.86 14.22
CA ILE A 101 -11.65 -9.64 14.68
C ILE A 101 -12.54 -9.06 13.57
N ALA A 102 -12.02 -9.01 12.34
CA ALA A 102 -12.74 -8.47 11.20
C ALA A 102 -13.91 -9.36 10.71
N ALA A 103 -13.89 -10.66 11.00
CA ALA A 103 -14.80 -11.67 10.43
C ALA A 103 -16.29 -11.50 10.76
N GLY A 104 -16.67 -10.65 11.70
CA GLY A 104 -18.07 -10.34 12.03
C GLY A 104 -18.56 -9.02 11.46
N HIS A 105 -17.75 -8.33 10.67
CA HIS A 105 -17.97 -6.96 10.23
C HIS A 105 -17.97 -6.85 8.70
N ASP A 106 -18.73 -5.90 8.17
CA ASP A 106 -18.77 -5.63 6.72
C ASP A 106 -17.64 -4.65 6.33
N VAL A 107 -16.45 -5.21 6.19
CA VAL A 107 -15.21 -4.48 5.86
C VAL A 107 -14.42 -5.18 4.77
N THR A 108 -13.56 -4.45 4.05
CA THR A 108 -12.53 -5.09 3.23
C THR A 108 -11.45 -5.69 4.12
N PHE A 109 -10.65 -6.60 3.56
CA PHE A 109 -9.46 -7.12 4.22
C PHE A 109 -8.32 -7.19 3.22
N ASP A 110 -7.59 -6.09 3.12
CA ASP A 110 -6.53 -5.88 2.15
C ASP A 110 -5.21 -6.42 2.72
N ILE A 111 -4.63 -7.42 2.07
CA ILE A 111 -3.37 -8.07 2.47
C ILE A 111 -2.22 -7.46 1.65
N PHE A 112 -1.39 -6.64 2.29
CA PHE A 112 -0.17 -6.12 1.69
C PHE A 112 0.96 -7.11 1.93
N ALA A 113 1.49 -7.67 0.86
CA ALA A 113 2.55 -8.67 0.93
C ALA A 113 3.36 -8.66 -0.38
N ASP A 114 4.66 -8.89 -0.25
CA ASP A 114 5.58 -9.06 -1.37
C ASP A 114 5.51 -7.94 -2.42
N GLY A 115 5.31 -6.69 -1.93
CA GLY A 115 5.19 -5.50 -2.75
C GLY A 115 3.85 -5.35 -3.49
N GLN A 116 2.88 -6.22 -3.22
CA GLN A 116 1.53 -6.21 -3.80
C GLN A 116 0.46 -6.01 -2.72
N CYS A 117 -0.79 -5.85 -3.16
CA CYS A 117 -1.95 -5.84 -2.28
C CYS A 117 -3.02 -6.78 -2.81
N PHE A 118 -3.39 -7.76 -2.00
CA PHE A 118 -4.36 -8.80 -2.35
C PHE A 118 -5.69 -8.56 -1.65
N LEU A 119 -6.79 -8.84 -2.35
CA LEU A 119 -8.14 -8.70 -1.83
C LEU A 119 -9.02 -9.85 -2.34
N PRO A 120 -9.84 -10.50 -1.49
CA PRO A 120 -10.81 -11.49 -1.97
C PRO A 120 -11.68 -10.92 -3.10
N ARG A 121 -11.89 -11.70 -4.17
CA ARG A 121 -12.65 -11.28 -5.36
C ARG A 121 -14.06 -10.83 -5.01
N SER A 122 -14.69 -11.45 -4.02
CA SER A 122 -16.03 -11.05 -3.53
C SER A 122 -16.04 -9.62 -2.99
N LEU A 123 -15.01 -9.23 -2.22
CA LEU A 123 -14.86 -7.88 -1.68
C LEU A 123 -14.38 -6.89 -2.76
N TYR A 124 -13.50 -7.33 -3.67
CA TYR A 124 -13.06 -6.52 -4.80
C TYR A 124 -14.23 -6.03 -5.66
N GLY A 125 -15.23 -6.88 -5.89
CA GLY A 125 -16.47 -6.52 -6.61
C GLY A 125 -17.31 -5.45 -5.89
N ARG A 126 -17.16 -5.33 -4.57
CA ARG A 126 -17.91 -4.42 -3.71
C ARG A 126 -17.14 -3.16 -3.29
N LEU A 127 -15.93 -2.92 -3.82
CA LEU A 127 -15.07 -1.80 -3.40
C LEU A 127 -15.77 -0.43 -3.44
N ASP A 128 -16.72 -0.25 -4.37
CA ASP A 128 -17.49 1.01 -4.46
C ASP A 128 -18.35 1.25 -3.20
N GLU A 129 -18.77 0.20 -2.49
CA GLU A 129 -19.58 0.29 -1.28
C GLU A 129 -18.77 0.79 -0.08
N PHE A 130 -17.48 0.46 -0.01
CA PHE A 130 -16.58 0.76 1.11
C PHE A 130 -15.86 2.11 1.01
N CYS A 131 -16.05 2.86 -0.07
CA CYS A 131 -15.31 4.10 -0.34
C CYS A 131 -16.10 5.38 -0.02
N GLY A 132 -17.15 5.28 0.80
CA GLY A 132 -17.99 6.43 1.14
C GLY A 132 -18.67 7.06 -0.08
N GLY A 133 -18.83 6.30 -1.18
CA GLY A 133 -19.42 6.76 -2.44
C GLY A 133 -18.48 7.60 -3.32
N ASP A 134 -17.18 7.75 -2.98
CA ASP A 134 -16.23 8.44 -3.85
C ASP A 134 -15.67 7.49 -4.94
N PRO A 135 -16.10 7.64 -6.20
CA PRO A 135 -15.67 6.76 -7.29
C PRO A 135 -14.17 6.87 -7.59
N ARG A 136 -13.50 7.97 -7.20
CA ARG A 136 -12.06 8.16 -7.41
C ARG A 136 -11.27 7.27 -6.47
N ILE A 137 -11.72 7.13 -5.22
CA ILE A 137 -11.12 6.23 -4.24
C ILE A 137 -11.30 4.79 -4.71
N ALA A 138 -12.51 4.38 -5.05
CA ALA A 138 -12.81 3.04 -5.54
C ALA A 138 -11.96 2.69 -6.78
N ALA A 139 -11.87 3.59 -7.76
CA ALA A 139 -11.03 3.39 -8.95
C ALA A 139 -9.53 3.26 -8.59
N SER A 140 -9.05 4.02 -7.60
CA SER A 140 -7.66 3.91 -7.12
C SER A 140 -7.41 2.56 -6.43
N LEU A 141 -8.33 2.10 -5.60
CA LEU A 141 -8.23 0.80 -4.96
C LEU A 141 -8.24 -0.33 -5.99
N LYS A 142 -9.17 -0.31 -6.95
CA LYS A 142 -9.26 -1.31 -8.02
C LYS A 142 -7.97 -1.42 -8.85
N ARG A 143 -7.25 -0.32 -9.05
CA ARG A 143 -5.97 -0.34 -9.78
C ARG A 143 -4.81 -0.95 -8.99
N THR A 144 -4.88 -0.92 -7.68
CA THR A 144 -3.76 -1.27 -6.80
C THR A 144 -3.98 -2.57 -6.04
N ARG A 145 -5.14 -3.23 -6.21
CA ARG A 145 -5.47 -4.52 -5.57
C ARG A 145 -5.53 -5.62 -6.59
N THR A 146 -4.94 -6.74 -6.25
CA THR A 146 -5.02 -7.99 -7.01
C THR A 146 -6.12 -8.86 -6.43
N PRO A 147 -7.23 -9.12 -7.16
CA PRO A 147 -8.28 -9.98 -6.67
C PRO A 147 -7.82 -11.44 -6.61
N ILE A 148 -8.13 -12.11 -5.49
CA ILE A 148 -7.79 -13.52 -5.27
C ILE A 148 -9.07 -14.36 -5.06
N ASP A 149 -8.98 -15.64 -5.42
CA ASP A 149 -10.07 -16.61 -5.30
C ASP A 149 -9.87 -17.57 -4.11
N MET A 150 -8.77 -17.42 -3.37
CA MET A 150 -8.52 -18.16 -2.13
C MET A 150 -9.03 -17.39 -0.92
N ASP A 151 -9.20 -18.09 0.20
CA ASP A 151 -9.58 -17.47 1.47
C ASP A 151 -8.40 -16.67 2.07
N ILE A 152 -8.73 -15.76 2.98
CA ILE A 152 -7.80 -14.82 3.59
C ILE A 152 -6.72 -15.54 4.41
N ASP A 153 -7.09 -16.54 5.20
CA ASP A 153 -6.14 -17.26 6.05
C ASP A 153 -5.12 -18.02 5.20
N SER A 154 -5.57 -18.68 4.13
CA SER A 154 -4.67 -19.34 3.17
C SER A 154 -3.73 -18.34 2.50
N LYS A 155 -4.21 -17.13 2.17
CA LYS A 155 -3.34 -16.09 1.57
C LYS A 155 -2.32 -15.56 2.56
N ILE A 156 -2.68 -15.36 3.83
CA ILE A 156 -1.75 -14.99 4.89
C ILE A 156 -0.63 -16.03 5.04
N ASP A 157 -0.95 -17.31 4.91
CA ASP A 157 0.03 -18.40 5.03
C ASP A 157 0.91 -18.57 3.79
N GLU A 158 0.37 -18.26 2.59
CA GLU A 158 1.07 -18.44 1.32
C GLU A 158 2.14 -17.37 1.07
N VAL A 159 1.89 -16.11 1.39
CA VAL A 159 2.79 -14.99 1.06
C VAL A 159 4.15 -15.15 1.74
N GLU A 160 5.22 -14.71 1.06
CA GLU A 160 6.56 -14.77 1.63
C GLU A 160 6.71 -13.79 2.79
N THR A 161 6.34 -12.53 2.57
CA THR A 161 6.46 -11.46 3.56
C THR A 161 5.16 -10.67 3.65
N LEU A 162 4.47 -10.83 4.75
CA LEU A 162 3.29 -10.05 5.09
C LEU A 162 3.72 -8.68 5.62
N GLU A 163 3.34 -7.62 4.95
CA GLU A 163 3.80 -6.26 5.26
C GLU A 163 2.80 -5.49 6.12
N ARG A 164 1.52 -5.54 5.74
CA ARG A 164 0.47 -4.71 6.35
C ARG A 164 -0.90 -5.30 6.06
N ILE A 165 -1.88 -5.00 6.92
CA ILE A 165 -3.30 -5.20 6.66
C ILE A 165 -3.96 -3.82 6.65
N ALA A 166 -4.88 -3.60 5.69
CA ALA A 166 -5.75 -2.44 5.68
C ALA A 166 -7.20 -2.87 5.52
N MET A 167 -8.12 -2.10 6.09
CA MET A 167 -9.54 -2.34 6.02
C MET A 167 -10.25 -1.05 5.66
N TYR A 168 -11.25 -1.14 4.80
CA TYR A 168 -12.21 -0.10 4.50
C TYR A 168 -13.57 -0.58 4.97
N TRP A 169 -14.35 0.30 5.53
CA TRP A 169 -15.66 0.00 6.12
C TRP A 169 -16.77 0.67 5.33
N HIS A 170 -17.94 0.07 5.41
CA HIS A 170 -19.19 0.66 4.98
C HIS A 170 -19.83 1.45 6.12
N ASP A 171 -19.92 0.82 7.31
CA ASP A 171 -20.45 1.43 8.52
C ASP A 171 -19.32 1.90 9.46
N PRO A 172 -19.31 3.17 9.90
CA PRO A 172 -18.37 3.65 10.92
C PRO A 172 -18.42 2.85 12.24
N ALA A 173 -19.54 2.22 12.58
CA ALA A 173 -19.66 1.38 13.77
C ALA A 173 -18.76 0.13 13.69
N ASP A 174 -18.63 -0.47 12.51
CA ASP A 174 -17.71 -1.59 12.28
C ASP A 174 -16.26 -1.16 12.48
N ARG A 175 -15.88 0.01 11.93
CA ARG A 175 -14.54 0.60 12.15
C ARG A 175 -14.24 0.74 13.63
N ASP A 176 -15.17 1.34 14.39
CA ASP A 176 -14.94 1.68 15.79
C ASP A 176 -14.85 0.41 16.64
N ALA A 177 -15.68 -0.59 16.37
CA ALA A 177 -15.64 -1.89 17.04
C ALA A 177 -14.30 -2.62 16.77
N ILE A 178 -13.91 -2.73 15.50
CA ILE A 178 -12.63 -3.35 15.12
C ILE A 178 -11.45 -2.60 15.74
N ALA A 179 -11.43 -1.26 15.68
CA ALA A 179 -10.36 -0.46 16.23
C ALA A 179 -10.19 -0.66 17.73
N ALA A 180 -11.30 -0.75 18.47
CA ALA A 180 -11.26 -1.00 19.93
C ALA A 180 -10.66 -2.39 20.25
N GLU A 181 -10.95 -3.42 19.46
CA GLU A 181 -10.34 -4.75 19.64
C GLU A 181 -8.86 -4.76 19.23
N LEU A 182 -8.50 -4.10 18.13
CA LEU A 182 -7.12 -4.00 17.67
C LEU A 182 -6.22 -3.28 18.68
N ASP A 183 -6.72 -2.27 19.38
CA ASP A 183 -5.97 -1.56 20.42
C ASP A 183 -5.58 -2.48 21.61
N THR A 184 -6.23 -3.62 21.75
CA THR A 184 -5.88 -4.64 22.77
C THR A 184 -4.76 -5.58 22.31
N LEU A 185 -4.42 -5.58 21.00
CA LEU A 185 -3.37 -6.44 20.45
C LEU A 185 -2.01 -5.78 20.67
N GLY A 186 -1.10 -6.48 21.32
CA GLY A 186 0.31 -6.08 21.37
C GLY A 186 1.04 -6.41 20.06
N GLY A 187 2.13 -5.68 19.79
CA GLY A 187 3.03 -5.98 18.67
C GLY A 187 2.60 -5.44 17.31
N ILE A 188 1.61 -4.55 17.27
CA ILE A 188 1.16 -3.84 16.06
C ILE A 188 1.05 -2.35 16.31
N GLU A 189 1.12 -1.58 15.25
CA GLU A 189 0.75 -0.18 15.20
C GLU A 189 -0.53 -0.02 14.37
N VAL A 190 -1.53 0.66 14.93
CA VAL A 190 -2.83 0.90 14.28
C VAL A 190 -2.89 2.35 13.83
N THR A 191 -2.98 2.59 12.52
CA THR A 191 -3.22 3.92 11.95
C THR A 191 -4.69 4.05 11.55
N ARG A 192 -5.31 5.23 11.82
CA ARG A 192 -6.73 5.51 11.58
C ARG A 192 -6.93 6.65 10.58
#